data_9b6e5c482163f957dee74fad02c51422
#
_entry.id   9b6e5c482163f957dee74fad02c51422
#
_cell.length_a   1.000
_cell.length_b   1.000
_cell.length_c   1.000
_cell.angle_alpha   90.00
_cell.angle_beta   90.00
_cell.angle_gamma   90.00
#
_symmetry.space_group_name_H-M   'P 1'
#
loop_
_entity.id
_entity.type
_entity.pdbx_description
1 polymer ?
#
loop_
_entity_poly.entity_id
_entity_poly.type
_entity_poly.pdbx_seq_one_letter_code
_entity_poly.pdbx_strand_id
1 'polypeptide(L)'
;TYNLVDIIAKTQDVVVKYPDDPEILQLDVDGVVISPGPGHPLDTQYLMNIIDHYQTKPILGVCLGSQALTCYYGGKVIQGETVKHGKVDTMRIVKATQLYKEVSENSEIMRYHSLVSDPNQFPSVLNITGETTDCIQSFEHETRPHYGIQFHPESFASEFGEQIINNFINITKEGTQNDITQTITATTTTQSK
;
A
#
# COMPACT_ATOMS: atom_id res chain seq x y z
N THR A 1 0.65 -6.19 12.94
CA THR A 1 0.52 -7.14 11.80
C THR A 1 -0.74 -7.97 11.91
N TYR A 2 -1.01 -8.54 13.10
CA TYR A 2 -2.20 -9.39 13.30
C TYR A 2 -3.51 -8.64 13.05
N ASN A 3 -3.63 -7.39 13.51
CA ASN A 3 -4.84 -6.61 13.28
C ASN A 3 -5.11 -6.37 11.79
N LEU A 4 -4.06 -6.13 11.02
CA LEU A 4 -4.17 -5.94 9.57
C LEU A 4 -4.62 -7.24 8.89
N VAL A 5 -4.02 -8.36 9.24
CA VAL A 5 -4.40 -9.70 8.76
C VAL A 5 -5.86 -10.00 9.13
N ASP A 6 -6.26 -9.72 10.37
CA ASP A 6 -7.63 -9.97 10.83
C ASP A 6 -8.67 -9.20 10.03
N ILE A 7 -8.40 -7.95 9.70
CA ILE A 7 -9.33 -7.14 8.88
C ILE A 7 -9.46 -7.73 7.48
N ILE A 8 -8.35 -8.09 6.84
CA ILE A 8 -8.35 -8.66 5.50
C ILE A 8 -9.02 -10.04 5.49
N ALA A 9 -8.73 -10.85 6.50
CA ALA A 9 -9.26 -12.22 6.63
C ALA A 9 -10.78 -12.31 6.81
N LYS A 10 -11.44 -11.21 7.19
CA LYS A 10 -12.91 -11.17 7.29
C LYS A 10 -13.59 -11.46 5.96
N THR A 11 -12.96 -11.13 4.84
CA THR A 11 -13.57 -11.21 3.50
C THR A 11 -12.69 -11.90 2.46
N GLN A 12 -11.42 -12.19 2.76
CA GLN A 12 -10.45 -12.75 1.82
C GLN A 12 -9.67 -13.89 2.44
N ASP A 13 -9.20 -14.81 1.59
CA ASP A 13 -8.17 -15.78 1.97
C ASP A 13 -6.82 -15.05 2.05
N VAL A 14 -6.11 -15.22 3.15
CA VAL A 14 -4.84 -14.53 3.41
C VAL A 14 -3.73 -15.54 3.63
N VAL A 15 -2.62 -15.35 2.94
CA VAL A 15 -1.38 -16.09 3.18
C VAL A 15 -0.37 -15.13 3.79
N VAL A 16 0.15 -15.46 4.97
CA VAL A 16 1.13 -14.64 5.67
C VAL A 16 2.51 -15.28 5.54
N LYS A 17 3.47 -14.55 5.01
CA LYS A 17 4.86 -15.00 4.85
C LYS A 17 5.82 -13.92 5.31
N TYR A 18 6.96 -14.33 5.86
CA TYR A 18 8.07 -13.42 6.09
C TYR A 18 8.73 -13.04 4.77
N PRO A 19 9.29 -11.81 4.64
CA PRO A 19 9.89 -11.35 3.38
C PRO A 19 11.01 -12.23 2.85
N ASP A 20 11.76 -12.90 3.74
CA ASP A 20 12.87 -13.79 3.39
C ASP A 20 12.44 -15.22 3.01
N ASP A 21 11.16 -15.55 3.14
CA ASP A 21 10.65 -16.85 2.74
C ASP A 21 10.61 -16.96 1.22
N PRO A 22 11.36 -17.89 0.61
CA PRO A 22 11.42 -18.01 -0.85
C PRO A 22 10.07 -18.39 -1.48
N GLU A 23 9.16 -18.99 -0.73
CA GLU A 23 7.81 -19.31 -1.23
C GLU A 23 6.99 -18.05 -1.55
N ILE A 24 7.32 -16.90 -0.95
CA ILE A 24 6.57 -15.66 -1.19
C ILE A 24 6.57 -15.23 -2.66
N LEU A 25 7.60 -15.58 -3.42
CA LEU A 25 7.71 -15.30 -4.85
C LEU A 25 7.03 -16.35 -5.73
N GLN A 26 6.43 -17.38 -5.14
CA GLN A 26 5.78 -18.49 -5.86
C GLN A 26 4.26 -18.49 -5.71
N LEU A 27 3.71 -17.53 -4.97
CA LEU A 27 2.28 -17.46 -4.70
C LEU A 27 1.52 -16.83 -5.87
N ASP A 28 0.36 -17.41 -6.18
CA ASP A 28 -0.60 -16.81 -7.11
C ASP A 28 -1.63 -16.02 -6.27
N VAL A 29 -1.56 -14.69 -6.36
CA VAL A 29 -2.36 -13.80 -5.52
C VAL A 29 -2.98 -12.68 -6.35
N ASP A 30 -4.11 -12.14 -5.87
CA ASP A 30 -4.79 -11.01 -6.49
C ASP A 30 -4.27 -9.66 -6.02
N GLY A 31 -3.57 -9.64 -4.90
CA GLY A 31 -2.97 -8.43 -4.34
C GLY A 31 -1.95 -8.75 -3.26
N VAL A 32 -1.13 -7.77 -2.94
CA VAL A 32 -0.05 -7.88 -1.97
C VAL A 32 -0.15 -6.74 -0.96
N VAL A 33 -0.03 -7.07 0.32
CA VAL A 33 0.11 -6.08 1.39
C VAL A 33 1.48 -6.24 2.02
N ILE A 34 2.29 -5.19 1.97
CA ILE A 34 3.58 -5.13 2.66
C ILE A 34 3.34 -4.44 3.99
N SER A 35 3.40 -5.23 5.06
CA SER A 35 3.02 -4.79 6.40
C SER A 35 4.10 -3.95 7.09
N PRO A 36 3.74 -3.28 8.19
CA PRO A 36 4.71 -2.57 9.02
C PRO A 36 5.80 -3.50 9.57
N GLY A 37 6.97 -2.94 9.82
CA GLY A 37 8.09 -3.63 10.43
C GLY A 37 9.16 -2.66 10.88
N PRO A 38 10.15 -3.12 11.66
CA PRO A 38 11.24 -2.29 12.13
C PRO A 38 12.30 -2.08 11.04
N GLY A 39 13.16 -1.08 11.26
CA GLY A 39 14.32 -0.81 10.43
C GLY A 39 14.02 0.03 9.20
N HIS A 40 14.97 0.01 8.28
CA HIS A 40 14.91 0.72 7.01
C HIS A 40 14.52 -0.25 5.89
N PRO A 41 13.72 0.16 4.89
CA PRO A 41 13.27 -0.74 3.83
C PRO A 41 14.41 -1.31 2.97
N LEU A 42 15.58 -0.69 2.97
CA LEU A 42 16.77 -1.15 2.25
C LEU A 42 17.76 -1.96 3.10
N ASP A 43 17.42 -2.28 4.36
CA ASP A 43 18.27 -3.12 5.21
C ASP A 43 18.48 -4.51 4.59
N THR A 44 17.51 -4.98 3.81
CA THR A 44 17.62 -6.20 3.01
C THR A 44 17.12 -5.93 1.58
N GLN A 45 17.35 -6.88 0.68
CA GLN A 45 16.84 -6.80 -0.69
C GLN A 45 15.42 -7.41 -0.83
N TYR A 46 14.89 -8.02 0.21
CA TYR A 46 13.66 -8.82 0.13
C TYR A 46 12.43 -8.01 -0.27
N LEU A 47 12.24 -6.81 0.29
CA LEU A 47 11.07 -5.98 -0.06
C LEU A 47 11.13 -5.50 -1.51
N MET A 48 12.32 -5.13 -1.99
CA MET A 48 12.51 -4.72 -3.38
C MET A 48 12.19 -5.87 -4.34
N ASN A 49 12.61 -7.09 -4.01
CA ASN A 49 12.34 -8.29 -4.79
C ASN A 49 10.85 -8.62 -4.84
N ILE A 50 10.12 -8.46 -3.73
CA ILE A 50 8.68 -8.68 -3.66
C ILE A 50 7.93 -7.69 -4.55
N ILE A 51 8.26 -6.40 -4.46
CA ILE A 51 7.63 -5.36 -5.26
C ILE A 51 7.89 -5.61 -6.76
N ASP A 52 9.11 -5.93 -7.11
CA ASP A 52 9.50 -6.21 -8.50
C ASP A 52 8.75 -7.42 -9.07
N HIS A 53 8.68 -8.51 -8.30
CA HIS A 53 8.01 -9.74 -8.72
C HIS A 53 6.51 -9.52 -8.94
N TYR A 54 5.86 -8.76 -8.06
CA TYR A 54 4.41 -8.51 -8.10
C TYR A 54 4.04 -7.14 -8.70
N GLN A 55 4.93 -6.54 -9.48
CA GLN A 55 4.76 -5.17 -10.00
C GLN A 55 3.49 -4.94 -10.82
N THR A 56 2.91 -6.00 -11.39
CA THR A 56 1.66 -5.92 -12.17
C THR A 56 0.41 -6.12 -11.30
N LYS A 57 0.57 -6.52 -10.05
CA LYS A 57 -0.53 -6.75 -9.12
C LYS A 57 -0.76 -5.51 -8.24
N PRO A 58 -1.99 -5.32 -7.71
CA PRO A 58 -2.22 -4.31 -6.68
C PRO A 58 -1.33 -4.54 -5.45
N ILE A 59 -0.67 -3.48 -5.01
CA ILE A 59 0.21 -3.50 -3.83
C ILE A 59 -0.20 -2.37 -2.90
N LEU A 60 -0.41 -2.70 -1.62
CA LEU A 60 -0.55 -1.73 -0.55
C LEU A 60 0.65 -1.85 0.39
N GLY A 61 1.46 -0.82 0.45
CA GLY A 61 2.56 -0.71 1.42
C GLY A 61 2.13 0.08 2.64
N VAL A 62 2.27 -0.50 3.83
CA VAL A 62 1.88 0.11 5.10
C VAL A 62 3.13 0.40 5.93
N CYS A 63 3.34 1.64 6.32
CA CYS A 63 4.48 2.12 7.10
C CYS A 63 5.81 1.76 6.42
N LEU A 64 6.54 0.75 6.89
CA LEU A 64 7.75 0.24 6.24
C LEU A 64 7.49 -0.13 4.77
N GLY A 65 6.33 -0.71 4.47
CA GLY A 65 5.94 -1.06 3.10
C GLY A 65 5.77 0.15 2.19
N SER A 66 5.26 1.27 2.69
CA SER A 66 5.18 2.53 1.93
C SER A 66 6.57 3.09 1.64
N GLN A 67 7.46 3.02 2.62
CA GLN A 67 8.85 3.44 2.48
C GLN A 67 9.58 2.56 1.46
N ALA A 68 9.30 1.27 1.45
CA ALA A 68 9.83 0.34 0.45
C ALA A 68 9.40 0.72 -0.98
N LEU A 69 8.13 1.08 -1.18
CA LEU A 69 7.64 1.56 -2.48
C LEU A 69 8.33 2.86 -2.90
N THR A 70 8.51 3.80 -1.96
CA THR A 70 9.26 5.04 -2.22
C THR A 70 10.66 4.72 -2.75
N CYS A 71 11.39 3.83 -2.08
CA CYS A 71 12.73 3.42 -2.48
C CYS A 71 12.75 2.66 -3.81
N TYR A 72 11.78 1.78 -4.03
CA TYR A 72 11.67 1.01 -5.27
C TYR A 72 11.55 1.91 -6.49
N TYR A 73 10.82 3.01 -6.38
CA TYR A 73 10.65 3.98 -7.45
C TYR A 73 11.73 5.08 -7.48
N GLY A 74 12.81 4.91 -6.72
CA GLY A 74 14.00 5.78 -6.77
C GLY A 74 14.01 6.93 -5.79
N GLY A 75 13.07 6.99 -4.86
CA GLY A 75 13.04 7.98 -3.80
C GLY A 75 13.94 7.62 -2.63
N LYS A 76 13.99 8.50 -1.63
CA LYS A 76 14.74 8.30 -0.39
C LYS A 76 13.83 8.28 0.83
N VAL A 77 14.27 7.55 1.84
CA VAL A 77 13.66 7.50 3.17
C VAL A 77 14.69 8.02 4.15
N ILE A 78 14.30 9.03 4.92
CA ILE A 78 15.18 9.78 5.83
C ILE A 78 14.60 9.79 7.24
N GLN A 79 15.43 10.19 8.22
CA GLN A 79 14.97 10.47 9.57
C GLN A 79 14.03 11.68 9.56
N GLY A 80 12.82 11.52 10.11
CA GLY A 80 11.88 12.62 10.28
C GLY A 80 12.35 13.59 11.38
N GLU A 81 11.80 14.81 11.35
CA GLU A 81 12.12 15.83 12.36
C GLU A 81 11.64 15.43 13.76
N THR A 82 10.54 14.68 13.83
CA THR A 82 9.94 14.24 15.08
C THR A 82 9.71 12.73 15.05
N VAL A 83 10.12 12.05 16.11
CA VAL A 83 9.81 10.62 16.31
C VAL A 83 8.35 10.50 16.74
N LYS A 84 7.59 9.64 16.06
CA LYS A 84 6.18 9.37 16.37
C LYS A 84 6.02 7.96 16.95
N HIS A 85 5.56 7.90 18.18
CA HIS A 85 5.27 6.64 18.89
C HIS A 85 3.84 6.67 19.42
N GLY A 86 2.92 6.06 18.69
CA GLY A 86 1.53 5.97 19.11
C GLY A 86 0.83 7.33 19.19
N LYS A 87 1.09 8.21 18.25
CA LYS A 87 0.45 9.54 18.20
C LYS A 87 -0.67 9.58 17.17
N VAL A 88 -1.80 10.14 17.60
CA VAL A 88 -2.91 10.48 16.71
C VAL A 88 -2.62 11.84 16.08
N ASP A 89 -2.79 11.91 14.77
CA ASP A 89 -2.58 13.13 14.00
C ASP A 89 -3.72 13.28 12.98
N THR A 90 -3.92 14.48 12.45
CA THR A 90 -4.93 14.71 11.41
C THR A 90 -4.25 14.71 10.05
N MET A 91 -4.63 13.77 9.20
CA MET A 91 -4.19 13.71 7.81
C MET A 91 -5.14 14.48 6.93
N ARG A 92 -4.59 15.31 6.05
CA ARG A 92 -5.34 15.98 4.98
C ARG A 92 -5.21 15.18 3.69
N ILE A 93 -6.34 14.82 3.09
CA ILE A 93 -6.38 14.21 1.75
C ILE A 93 -6.23 15.33 0.73
N VAL A 94 -5.13 15.32 -0.03
CA VAL A 94 -4.85 16.34 -1.04
C VAL A 94 -5.35 15.96 -2.42
N LYS A 95 -5.61 14.66 -2.63
CA LYS A 95 -6.18 14.13 -3.86
C LYS A 95 -7.09 12.95 -3.53
N ALA A 96 -8.37 13.09 -3.84
CA ALA A 96 -9.33 11.99 -3.67
C ALA A 96 -9.07 10.92 -4.74
N THR A 97 -8.94 9.67 -4.30
CA THR A 97 -8.67 8.53 -5.16
C THR A 97 -9.55 7.36 -4.76
N GLN A 98 -9.44 6.27 -5.52
CA GLN A 98 -10.19 5.04 -5.26
C GLN A 98 -9.88 4.46 -3.86
N LEU A 99 -8.63 4.58 -3.39
CA LEU A 99 -8.24 4.13 -2.06
C LEU A 99 -8.96 4.92 -0.94
N TYR A 100 -9.26 6.18 -1.19
CA TYR A 100 -9.91 7.08 -0.22
C TYR A 100 -11.42 7.25 -0.43
N LYS A 101 -12.04 6.37 -1.19
CA LYS A 101 -13.49 6.38 -1.39
C LYS A 101 -14.19 6.28 -0.03
N GLU A 102 -15.14 7.19 0.22
CA GLU A 102 -15.89 7.27 1.48
C GLU A 102 -15.04 7.60 2.72
N VAL A 103 -13.84 8.14 2.51
CA VAL A 103 -12.96 8.64 3.57
C VAL A 103 -13.04 10.16 3.61
N SER A 104 -13.23 10.72 4.80
CA SER A 104 -13.32 12.18 4.98
C SER A 104 -12.02 12.87 4.61
N GLU A 105 -12.12 14.08 4.03
CA GLU A 105 -10.98 14.90 3.59
C GLU A 105 -9.96 15.12 4.70
N ASN A 106 -10.40 15.29 5.95
CA ASN A 106 -9.55 15.35 7.14
C ASN A 106 -9.88 14.14 8.01
N SER A 107 -8.90 13.28 8.24
CA SER A 107 -9.10 12.04 8.99
C SER A 107 -8.03 11.88 10.06
N GLU A 108 -8.43 11.38 11.22
CA GLU A 108 -7.48 11.01 12.27
C GLU A 108 -6.76 9.72 11.89
N ILE A 109 -5.44 9.72 12.07
CA ILE A 109 -4.57 8.59 11.78
C ILE A 109 -3.64 8.31 12.96
N MET A 110 -3.27 7.04 13.13
CA MET A 110 -2.30 6.61 14.13
C MET A 110 -0.92 6.46 13.50
N ARG A 111 0.09 7.04 14.15
CA ARG A 111 1.47 7.08 13.66
C ARG A 111 2.42 6.39 14.62
N TYR A 112 3.26 5.49 14.05
CA TYR A 112 4.36 4.81 14.74
C TYR A 112 5.57 4.77 13.80
N HIS A 113 6.25 5.90 13.63
CA HIS A 113 7.42 5.92 12.74
C HIS A 113 8.38 7.05 13.09
N SER A 114 9.67 6.82 12.84
CA SER A 114 10.72 7.84 12.90
C SER A 114 11.26 8.17 11.51
N LEU A 115 11.12 7.24 10.56
CA LEU A 115 11.53 7.45 9.17
C LEU A 115 10.36 7.97 8.34
N VAL A 116 10.67 8.78 7.34
CA VAL A 116 9.69 9.38 6.41
C VAL A 116 10.26 9.35 4.99
N SER A 117 9.37 9.37 4.00
CA SER A 117 9.78 9.62 2.62
C SER A 117 10.25 11.05 2.47
N ASP A 118 11.43 11.24 1.85
CA ASP A 118 12.01 12.56 1.66
C ASP A 118 11.22 13.35 0.61
N PRO A 119 10.58 14.47 0.98
CA PRO A 119 9.79 15.27 0.03
C PRO A 119 10.66 15.94 -1.04
N ASN A 120 11.95 16.13 -0.79
CA ASN A 120 12.88 16.74 -1.73
C ASN A 120 13.42 15.76 -2.77
N GLN A 121 13.28 14.46 -2.51
CA GLN A 121 13.71 13.38 -3.38
C GLN A 121 12.58 12.33 -3.54
N PHE A 122 11.36 12.81 -3.68
CA PHE A 122 10.19 11.98 -3.86
C PHE A 122 9.99 11.67 -5.34
N PRO A 123 9.73 10.40 -5.72
CA PRO A 123 9.59 10.01 -7.12
C PRO A 123 8.45 10.74 -7.84
N SER A 124 8.70 11.25 -9.03
CA SER A 124 7.68 11.96 -9.82
C SER A 124 6.54 11.05 -10.30
N VAL A 125 6.78 9.74 -10.38
CA VAL A 125 5.74 8.75 -10.75
C VAL A 125 4.77 8.44 -9.62
N LEU A 126 5.05 8.92 -8.41
CA LEU A 126 4.19 8.76 -7.25
C LEU A 126 3.45 10.07 -6.96
N ASN A 127 2.12 10.01 -6.99
CA ASN A 127 1.26 11.16 -6.68
C ASN A 127 0.95 11.17 -5.18
N ILE A 128 1.27 12.25 -4.50
CA ILE A 128 0.95 12.43 -3.08
C ILE A 128 -0.58 12.56 -2.95
N THR A 129 -1.18 11.75 -2.09
CA THR A 129 -2.63 11.70 -1.87
C THR A 129 -3.04 12.11 -0.46
N GLY A 130 -2.13 12.06 0.49
CA GLY A 130 -2.39 12.47 1.87
C GLY A 130 -1.13 12.99 2.54
N GLU A 131 -1.30 13.96 3.44
CA GLU A 131 -0.19 14.57 4.15
C GLU A 131 -0.59 15.04 5.55
N THR A 132 0.38 15.10 6.44
CA THR A 132 0.32 15.85 7.69
C THR A 132 1.23 17.06 7.56
N THR A 133 1.24 17.93 8.58
CA THR A 133 2.07 19.16 8.55
C THR A 133 3.57 18.87 8.42
N ASP A 134 4.00 17.68 8.84
CA ASP A 134 5.42 17.31 8.91
C ASP A 134 5.88 16.31 7.84
N CYS A 135 4.97 15.57 7.19
CA CYS A 135 5.42 14.57 6.21
C CYS A 135 4.34 14.11 5.23
N ILE A 136 4.79 13.40 4.20
CA ILE A 136 3.95 12.67 3.26
C ILE A 136 3.36 11.47 3.98
N GLN A 137 2.03 11.33 3.97
CA GLN A 137 1.32 10.22 4.61
C GLN A 137 0.86 9.16 3.63
N SER A 138 0.58 9.53 2.40
CA SER A 138 0.16 8.56 1.39
C SER A 138 0.44 9.02 -0.01
N PHE A 139 0.54 8.03 -0.90
CA PHE A 139 0.75 8.24 -2.31
C PHE A 139 0.20 7.07 -3.13
N GLU A 140 0.08 7.27 -4.43
CA GLU A 140 -0.20 6.20 -5.38
C GLU A 140 0.62 6.38 -6.65
N HIS A 141 0.96 5.27 -7.30
CA HIS A 141 1.66 5.31 -8.59
C HIS A 141 0.72 5.88 -9.67
N GLU A 142 1.27 6.64 -10.61
CA GLU A 142 0.50 7.32 -11.66
C GLU A 142 -0.25 6.38 -12.60
N THR A 143 0.27 5.13 -12.80
CA THR A 143 -0.31 4.16 -13.73
C THR A 143 -0.49 2.76 -13.14
N ARG A 144 0.35 2.34 -12.19
CA ARG A 144 0.28 1.03 -11.54
C ARG A 144 -0.61 1.07 -10.29
N PRO A 145 -1.27 -0.04 -9.94
CA PRO A 145 -2.11 -0.09 -8.73
C PRO A 145 -1.26 -0.28 -7.46
N HIS A 146 -0.30 0.62 -7.23
CA HIS A 146 0.60 0.62 -6.09
C HIS A 146 0.30 1.82 -5.19
N TYR A 147 0.00 1.54 -3.93
CA TYR A 147 -0.45 2.51 -2.94
C TYR A 147 0.44 2.43 -1.71
N GLY A 148 0.88 3.56 -1.20
CA GLY A 148 1.64 3.64 0.05
C GLY A 148 0.91 4.47 1.09
N ILE A 149 0.84 3.97 2.31
CA ILE A 149 0.35 4.70 3.48
C ILE A 149 1.36 4.60 4.61
N GLN A 150 1.76 5.75 5.17
CA GLN A 150 2.76 5.82 6.24
C GLN A 150 2.15 5.51 7.60
N PHE A 151 0.88 5.81 7.79
CA PHE A 151 0.16 5.58 9.04
C PHE A 151 -0.31 4.13 9.17
N HIS A 152 -0.80 3.78 10.37
CA HIS A 152 -1.32 2.44 10.68
C HIS A 152 -2.84 2.39 10.53
N PRO A 153 -3.39 1.91 9.41
CA PRO A 153 -4.83 1.85 9.20
C PRO A 153 -5.52 0.81 10.09
N GLU A 154 -4.77 -0.21 10.52
CA GLU A 154 -5.28 -1.28 11.40
C GLU A 154 -5.52 -0.82 12.84
N SER A 155 -4.95 0.32 13.24
CA SER A 155 -5.16 0.87 14.58
C SER A 155 -6.59 1.41 14.71
N PHE A 156 -7.25 1.09 15.84
CA PHE A 156 -8.58 1.63 16.15
C PHE A 156 -8.62 3.16 16.19
N ALA A 157 -7.48 3.80 16.44
CA ALA A 157 -7.36 5.27 16.46
C ALA A 157 -7.24 5.88 15.05
N SER A 158 -7.07 5.07 14.00
CA SER A 158 -7.18 5.52 12.62
C SER A 158 -8.65 5.48 12.21
N GLU A 159 -9.29 6.64 12.13
CA GLU A 159 -10.75 6.81 12.01
C GLU A 159 -11.35 6.02 10.83
N PHE A 160 -10.71 6.07 9.67
CA PHE A 160 -11.18 5.38 8.46
C PHE A 160 -10.26 4.24 8.03
N GLY A 161 -9.49 3.67 8.96
CA GLY A 161 -8.48 2.66 8.64
C GLY A 161 -9.08 1.41 7.99
N GLU A 162 -10.14 0.86 8.54
CA GLU A 162 -10.81 -0.33 7.98
C GLU A 162 -11.43 -0.03 6.61
N GLN A 163 -12.00 1.16 6.42
CA GLN A 163 -12.53 1.58 5.13
C GLN A 163 -11.44 1.62 4.05
N ILE A 164 -10.26 2.13 4.38
CA ILE A 164 -9.11 2.18 3.46
C ILE A 164 -8.68 0.77 3.06
N ILE A 165 -8.58 -0.14 4.02
CA ILE A 165 -8.20 -1.54 3.76
C ILE A 165 -9.26 -2.20 2.86
N ASN A 166 -10.54 -2.00 3.13
CA ASN A 166 -11.63 -2.54 2.30
C ASN A 166 -11.63 -1.95 0.88
N ASN A 167 -11.29 -0.68 0.73
CA ASN A 167 -11.13 -0.04 -0.57
C ASN A 167 -10.00 -0.72 -1.37
N PHE A 168 -8.88 -1.03 -0.72
CA PHE A 168 -7.79 -1.76 -1.38
C PHE A 168 -8.24 -3.18 -1.78
N ILE A 169 -8.96 -3.90 -0.93
CA ILE A 169 -9.51 -5.22 -1.27
C ILE A 169 -10.39 -5.14 -2.51
N ASN A 170 -11.23 -4.11 -2.62
CA ASN A 170 -12.07 -3.91 -3.80
C ASN A 170 -11.24 -3.64 -5.07
N ILE A 171 -10.14 -2.92 -4.95
CA ILE A 171 -9.20 -2.72 -6.07
C ILE A 171 -8.63 -4.05 -6.54
N THR A 172 -8.28 -4.98 -5.65
CA THR A 172 -7.78 -6.31 -6.03
C THR A 172 -8.84 -7.12 -6.78
N LYS A 173 -10.09 -7.02 -6.38
CA LYS A 173 -11.21 -7.72 -7.02
C LYS A 173 -11.51 -7.18 -8.43
N GLU A 174 -11.47 -5.89 -8.62
CA GLU A 174 -11.70 -5.24 -9.91
C GLU A 174 -10.64 -5.67 -10.94
N GLY A 175 -9.36 -5.72 -10.55
CA GLY A 175 -8.28 -6.20 -11.40
C GLY A 175 -8.51 -7.63 -11.89
N THR A 176 -8.91 -8.53 -10.99
CA THR A 176 -9.21 -9.94 -11.31
C THR A 176 -10.39 -10.05 -12.26
N GLN A 177 -11.46 -9.30 -12.05
CA GLN A 177 -12.64 -9.28 -12.93
C GLN A 177 -12.28 -8.78 -14.33
N ASN A 178 -11.47 -7.75 -14.45
CA ASN A 178 -11.03 -7.21 -15.72
C ASN A 178 -10.22 -8.24 -16.52
N ASP A 179 -9.33 -8.97 -15.87
CA ASP A 179 -8.52 -10.02 -16.49
C ASP A 179 -9.42 -11.15 -17.04
N ILE A 180 -10.40 -11.59 -16.28
CA ILE A 180 -11.38 -12.60 -16.72
C ILE A 180 -12.17 -12.13 -17.94
N THR A 181 -12.63 -10.87 -17.90
CA THR A 181 -13.40 -10.27 -19.00
C THR A 181 -12.58 -10.22 -20.29
N GLN A 182 -11.33 -9.81 -20.20
CA GLN A 182 -10.42 -9.78 -21.35
C GLN A 182 -10.20 -11.18 -21.94
N THR A 183 -10.00 -12.18 -21.11
CA THR A 183 -9.81 -13.55 -21.53
C THR A 183 -11.03 -14.10 -22.26
N ILE A 184 -12.23 -13.88 -21.76
CA ILE A 184 -13.49 -14.30 -22.37
C ILE A 184 -13.69 -13.62 -23.73
N THR A 185 -13.44 -12.33 -23.80
CA THR A 185 -13.59 -11.55 -25.05
C THR A 185 -12.66 -12.06 -26.14
N ALA A 186 -11.39 -12.34 -25.80
CA ALA A 186 -10.43 -12.90 -26.75
C ALA A 186 -10.84 -14.28 -27.27
N THR A 187 -11.35 -15.13 -26.38
CA THR A 187 -11.83 -16.49 -26.75
C THR A 187 -13.02 -16.42 -27.69
N THR A 188 -13.97 -15.52 -27.43
CA THR A 188 -15.17 -15.35 -28.29
C THR A 188 -14.80 -14.85 -29.69
N THR A 189 -13.81 -13.98 -29.81
CA THR A 189 -13.34 -13.47 -31.10
C THR A 189 -12.67 -14.55 -31.96
N THR A 190 -12.00 -15.53 -31.32
CA THR A 190 -11.35 -16.65 -32.02
C THR A 190 -12.36 -17.70 -32.54
N GLN A 191 -13.55 -17.78 -31.96
CA GLN A 191 -14.59 -18.74 -32.39
C GLN A 191 -15.44 -18.23 -33.57
N SER A 192 -15.37 -16.95 -33.92
CA SER A 192 -16.15 -16.36 -34.99
C SER A 192 -15.43 -16.37 -36.36
N LYS A 193 -14.34 -17.11 -36.47
CA LYS A 193 -13.62 -17.41 -37.72
C LYS A 193 -13.83 -18.86 -38.12
#